data_9c40c5e7189c811df703b3139a6e902c
#
_entry.id   9c40c5e7189c811df703b3139a6e902c
#
_cell.length_a   1.000
_cell.length_b   1.000
_cell.length_c   1.000
_cell.angle_alpha   90.00
_cell.angle_beta   90.00
_cell.angle_gamma   90.00
#
_symmetry.space_group_name_H-M   'P 1'
#
loop_
_entity.id
_entity.type
_entity.pdbx_description
1 polymer ?
#
loop_
_entity_poly.entity_id
_entity_poly.type
_entity_poly.pdbx_seq_one_letter_code
_entity_poly.pdbx_strand_id
1 'polypeptide(L)'
;WQRLRDLREIFVKTPIQMLLRGQNLVGYKHYPDDVVDRFISAAAKNGVGVFRVFDALNDIRNMQRSMQAVIDNGCHLQGTISYTTSPVHSIAGFVDLAEELYSKGCNSICIKDMAGLIMPEAARELITGIKKRVDIPVCLHTHSTSGIAPMSYQAAIEAGVDILDTAMSPFAGGTSQPATESIVASLAGTARDTGISLETLRTIKNEAVKVRGKYDCLIDGISMRIDSDVLVYQLPGGMISNLVSQLKEQNALEKLDDVLVELPKVRAALGYPPLVTPTSQIVGTQAVLNVLMGGRYKTVTNEVRDYLRGLYGKSPKALDPAFIESVVGPVDRIDCRPADTLEPVYDKMKADAEGQGLVKKEEDVLTYILYPAIAPAFLKGEKKAEPMPEPKAAAPAASVDYEIPRSMEVEVDGEVFAVRILSVEGESVVSAEADANQRPRGDVPGGVKSSIQGMVLDIKVQAGQKVSAGDTLLVLEAMKMENPVVSPVDGTVTEIFVENGAVVQSGDVLVVVK
;
A
#
# COMPACT_ATOMS: atom_id res chain seq x y z
N TRP A 1 6.28 -20.00 3.48
CA TRP A 1 7.63 -20.51 3.78
C TRP A 1 8.07 -21.55 2.74
N GLN A 2 7.22 -22.54 2.34
CA GLN A 2 7.62 -23.55 1.36
C GLN A 2 8.06 -22.93 0.03
N ARG A 3 7.30 -21.97 -0.51
CA ARG A 3 7.67 -21.26 -1.75
C ARG A 3 9.06 -20.61 -1.67
N LEU A 4 9.45 -20.10 -0.51
CA LEU A 4 10.78 -19.52 -0.31
C LEU A 4 11.89 -20.59 -0.39
N ARG A 5 11.65 -21.75 0.23
CA ARG A 5 12.56 -22.91 0.12
C ARG A 5 12.70 -23.38 -1.33
N ASP A 6 11.57 -23.55 -2.02
CA ASP A 6 11.54 -23.98 -3.42
C ASP A 6 12.31 -22.98 -4.33
N LEU A 7 12.13 -21.67 -4.10
CA LEU A 7 12.90 -20.64 -4.81
C LEU A 7 14.39 -20.74 -4.50
N ARG A 8 14.78 -20.99 -3.25
CA ARG A 8 16.18 -21.12 -2.87
C ARG A 8 16.86 -22.33 -3.49
N GLU A 9 16.15 -23.44 -3.67
CA GLU A 9 16.64 -24.62 -4.38
C GLU A 9 16.95 -24.31 -5.85
N ILE A 10 16.14 -23.46 -6.49
CA ILE A 10 16.33 -23.07 -7.89
C ILE A 10 17.42 -22.00 -8.02
N PHE A 11 17.38 -20.97 -7.20
CA PHE A 11 18.32 -19.83 -7.26
C PHE A 11 19.56 -20.07 -6.37
N VAL A 12 20.39 -21.05 -6.75
CA VAL A 12 21.58 -21.43 -5.96
C VAL A 12 22.61 -20.29 -5.89
N LYS A 13 22.84 -19.57 -7.00
CA LYS A 13 23.86 -18.52 -7.12
C LYS A 13 23.31 -17.12 -6.81
N THR A 14 22.09 -16.84 -7.22
CA THR A 14 21.47 -15.52 -7.05
C THR A 14 20.85 -15.42 -5.65
N PRO A 15 21.21 -14.44 -4.85
CA PRO A 15 20.61 -14.25 -3.53
C PRO A 15 19.16 -13.85 -3.66
N ILE A 16 18.33 -14.36 -2.76
CA ILE A 16 16.93 -13.97 -2.62
C ILE A 16 16.89 -12.73 -1.71
N GLN A 17 16.30 -11.66 -2.20
CA GLN A 17 16.09 -10.43 -1.45
C GLN A 17 14.64 -10.31 -1.02
N MET A 18 14.43 -9.88 0.24
CA MET A 18 13.11 -9.46 0.71
C MET A 18 13.10 -8.01 1.17
N LEU A 19 11.99 -7.33 0.94
CA LEU A 19 11.71 -6.03 1.52
C LEU A 19 11.15 -6.22 2.94
N LEU A 20 11.74 -5.54 3.91
CA LEU A 20 11.37 -5.62 5.32
C LEU A 20 11.07 -4.22 5.87
N ARG A 21 9.85 -4.02 6.38
CA ARG A 21 9.41 -2.73 6.93
C ARG A 21 9.85 -2.56 8.39
N GLY A 22 11.16 -2.63 8.65
CA GLY A 22 11.69 -2.46 10.00
C GLY A 22 10.89 -3.23 11.05
N GLN A 23 10.40 -2.52 12.04
CA GLN A 23 9.60 -3.09 13.13
C GLN A 23 8.22 -3.62 12.71
N ASN A 24 7.72 -3.19 11.54
CA ASN A 24 6.44 -3.68 10.99
C ASN A 24 6.57 -5.00 10.23
N LEU A 25 7.77 -5.51 10.01
CA LEU A 25 8.04 -6.73 9.24
C LEU A 25 7.41 -6.68 7.85
N VAL A 26 6.33 -7.45 7.64
CA VAL A 26 5.52 -7.47 6.42
C VAL A 26 4.11 -6.88 6.63
N GLY A 27 3.83 -6.39 7.84
CA GLY A 27 2.54 -5.83 8.25
C GLY A 27 2.46 -4.31 8.19
N TYR A 28 1.43 -3.76 8.83
CA TYR A 28 1.11 -2.32 8.88
C TYR A 28 1.25 -1.72 10.30
N LYS A 29 1.51 -2.56 11.30
CA LYS A 29 1.73 -2.18 12.71
C LYS A 29 3.08 -2.66 13.19
N HIS A 30 3.59 -2.07 14.27
CA HIS A 30 4.81 -2.53 14.92
C HIS A 30 4.59 -3.88 15.62
N TYR A 31 5.60 -4.74 15.54
CA TYR A 31 5.67 -5.99 16.30
C TYR A 31 6.72 -5.86 17.41
N PRO A 32 6.56 -6.56 18.55
CA PRO A 32 7.59 -6.62 19.58
C PRO A 32 8.89 -7.23 19.08
N ASP A 33 9.99 -6.93 19.74
CA ASP A 33 11.34 -7.34 19.34
C ASP A 33 11.51 -8.87 19.25
N ASP A 34 10.87 -9.63 20.14
CA ASP A 34 10.88 -11.10 20.13
C ASP A 34 10.27 -11.69 18.84
N VAL A 35 9.25 -11.06 18.30
CA VAL A 35 8.64 -11.45 17.00
C VAL A 35 9.55 -11.06 15.84
N VAL A 36 10.16 -9.85 15.89
CA VAL A 36 11.08 -9.37 14.84
C VAL A 36 12.27 -10.31 14.68
N ASP A 37 12.91 -10.67 15.79
CA ASP A 37 14.06 -11.58 15.79
C ASP A 37 13.72 -12.94 15.21
N ARG A 38 12.61 -13.53 15.66
CA ARG A 38 12.15 -14.84 15.21
C ARG A 38 11.78 -14.83 13.72
N PHE A 39 11.13 -13.76 13.26
CA PHE A 39 10.76 -13.64 11.85
C PHE A 39 11.99 -13.56 10.95
N ILE A 40 12.96 -12.72 11.28
CA ILE A 40 14.18 -12.55 10.49
C ILE A 40 15.00 -13.84 10.47
N SER A 41 15.15 -14.48 11.63
CA SER A 41 15.85 -15.76 11.74
C SER A 41 15.17 -16.85 10.91
N ALA A 42 13.83 -16.94 10.97
CA ALA A 42 13.07 -17.89 10.14
C ALA A 42 13.22 -17.58 8.64
N ALA A 43 13.17 -16.30 8.24
CA ALA A 43 13.33 -15.90 6.84
C ALA A 43 14.73 -16.24 6.31
N ALA A 44 15.77 -15.93 7.08
CA ALA A 44 17.17 -16.28 6.75
C ALA A 44 17.34 -17.79 6.61
N LYS A 45 16.88 -18.58 7.58
CA LYS A 45 16.93 -20.05 7.57
C LYS A 45 16.22 -20.65 6.36
N ASN A 46 15.14 -20.03 5.90
CA ASN A 46 14.37 -20.47 4.73
C ASN A 46 14.91 -19.95 3.39
N GLY A 47 16.02 -19.16 3.38
CA GLY A 47 16.77 -18.86 2.17
C GLY A 47 16.83 -17.39 1.74
N VAL A 48 16.31 -16.45 2.55
CA VAL A 48 16.54 -15.02 2.30
C VAL A 48 18.01 -14.69 2.59
N GLY A 49 18.70 -14.14 1.59
CA GLY A 49 20.11 -13.74 1.71
C GLY A 49 20.31 -12.25 1.88
N VAL A 50 19.37 -11.43 1.40
CA VAL A 50 19.44 -9.97 1.44
C VAL A 50 18.17 -9.41 2.07
N PHE A 51 18.30 -8.64 3.13
CA PHE A 51 17.18 -7.93 3.75
C PHE A 51 17.28 -6.45 3.45
N ARG A 52 16.33 -5.95 2.65
CA ARG A 52 16.15 -4.52 2.38
C ARG A 52 15.27 -3.93 3.48
N VAL A 53 15.92 -3.35 4.49
CA VAL A 53 15.23 -2.81 5.68
C VAL A 53 14.93 -1.34 5.48
N PHE A 54 13.67 -0.95 5.67
CA PHE A 54 13.24 0.45 5.60
C PHE A 54 12.23 0.82 6.70
N ASP A 55 12.11 2.09 6.96
CA ASP A 55 11.01 2.68 7.72
C ASP A 55 10.31 3.75 6.88
N ALA A 56 8.98 3.85 7.03
CA ALA A 56 8.18 4.78 6.25
C ALA A 56 8.47 6.26 6.57
N LEU A 57 8.93 6.54 7.78
CA LEU A 57 9.30 7.88 8.25
C LEU A 57 10.79 8.16 8.18
N ASN A 58 11.60 7.18 7.73
CA ASN A 58 13.06 7.18 7.86
C ASN A 58 13.54 7.30 9.31
N ASP A 59 12.74 6.81 10.26
CA ASP A 59 13.12 6.77 11.67
C ASP A 59 13.97 5.51 11.94
N ILE A 60 15.27 5.69 12.09
CA ILE A 60 16.22 4.58 12.31
C ILE A 60 15.89 3.78 13.57
N ARG A 61 15.26 4.38 14.57
CA ARG A 61 14.82 3.67 15.78
C ARG A 61 13.88 2.50 15.46
N ASN A 62 13.04 2.66 14.44
CA ASN A 62 12.14 1.60 13.94
C ASN A 62 12.86 0.53 13.11
N MET A 63 14.10 0.77 12.70
CA MET A 63 14.89 -0.15 11.88
C MET A 63 15.95 -0.91 12.69
N GLN A 64 16.45 -0.32 13.78
CA GLN A 64 17.65 -0.79 14.47
C GLN A 64 17.56 -2.25 14.95
N ARG A 65 16.40 -2.71 15.45
CA ARG A 65 16.27 -4.11 15.90
C ARG A 65 16.32 -5.07 14.74
N SER A 66 15.57 -4.81 13.69
CA SER A 66 15.59 -5.64 12.48
C SER A 66 16.97 -5.63 11.80
N MET A 67 17.67 -4.48 11.76
CA MET A 67 19.02 -4.39 11.24
C MET A 67 19.98 -5.28 12.04
N GLN A 68 19.94 -5.20 13.36
CA GLN A 68 20.77 -6.04 14.24
C GLN A 68 20.46 -7.53 14.03
N ALA A 69 19.18 -7.91 14.00
CA ALA A 69 18.79 -9.29 13.77
C ALA A 69 19.26 -9.83 12.39
N VAL A 70 19.29 -9.00 11.34
CA VAL A 70 19.86 -9.37 10.03
C VAL A 70 21.36 -9.65 10.14
N ILE A 71 22.10 -8.78 10.83
CA ILE A 71 23.55 -8.93 11.06
C ILE A 71 23.81 -10.22 11.86
N ASP A 72 23.07 -10.44 12.93
CA ASP A 72 23.22 -11.62 13.82
C ASP A 72 22.98 -12.95 13.07
N ASN A 73 22.13 -12.93 12.03
CA ASN A 73 21.88 -14.08 11.16
C ASN A 73 22.90 -14.18 9.98
N GLY A 74 23.92 -13.33 9.91
CA GLY A 74 24.94 -13.35 8.87
C GLY A 74 24.43 -13.03 7.46
N CYS A 75 23.31 -12.33 7.36
CA CYS A 75 22.70 -11.95 6.08
C CYS A 75 23.17 -10.55 5.62
N HIS A 76 23.01 -10.28 4.33
CA HIS A 76 23.31 -8.97 3.77
C HIS A 76 22.22 -7.97 4.21
N LEU A 77 22.65 -6.94 4.94
CA LEU A 77 21.81 -5.84 5.36
C LEU A 77 21.87 -4.71 4.34
N GLN A 78 20.76 -4.43 3.66
CA GLN A 78 20.61 -3.25 2.82
C GLN A 78 19.74 -2.21 3.54
N GLY A 79 20.37 -1.15 4.04
CA GLY A 79 19.70 -0.01 4.66
C GLY A 79 18.99 0.84 3.60
N THR A 80 17.76 1.25 3.85
CA THR A 80 16.95 1.86 2.80
C THR A 80 16.44 3.23 3.22
N ILE A 81 16.57 4.18 2.32
CA ILE A 81 16.06 5.55 2.42
C ILE A 81 14.73 5.62 1.67
N SER A 82 13.63 5.92 2.34
CA SER A 82 12.36 6.25 1.72
C SER A 82 12.45 7.65 1.12
N TYR A 83 12.74 7.71 -0.19
CA TYR A 83 12.90 8.98 -0.90
C TYR A 83 11.55 9.66 -1.13
N THR A 84 11.53 10.95 -0.94
CA THR A 84 10.38 11.82 -1.24
C THR A 84 10.84 13.26 -1.40
N THR A 85 9.95 14.12 -1.90
CA THR A 85 10.17 15.56 -2.00
C THR A 85 9.18 16.31 -1.12
N SER A 86 9.66 17.31 -0.38
CA SER A 86 8.82 18.22 0.42
C SER A 86 9.66 19.39 0.91
N PRO A 87 9.06 20.43 1.53
CA PRO A 87 9.81 21.55 2.12
C PRO A 87 10.79 21.16 3.23
N VAL A 88 10.70 19.94 3.78
CA VAL A 88 11.54 19.47 4.91
C VAL A 88 12.51 18.35 4.52
N HIS A 89 12.43 17.82 3.31
CA HIS A 89 13.36 16.83 2.80
C HIS A 89 14.39 17.51 1.87
N SER A 90 15.67 17.21 2.09
CA SER A 90 16.77 17.73 1.28
C SER A 90 17.74 16.61 0.87
N ILE A 91 18.46 16.82 -0.21
CA ILE A 91 19.52 15.88 -0.65
C ILE A 91 20.55 15.68 0.47
N ALA A 92 21.00 16.77 1.11
CA ALA A 92 21.94 16.70 2.23
C ALA A 92 21.41 15.83 3.39
N GLY A 93 20.14 15.99 3.77
CA GLY A 93 19.53 15.15 4.82
C GLY A 93 19.47 13.67 4.45
N PHE A 94 19.23 13.33 3.18
CA PHE A 94 19.28 11.94 2.72
C PHE A 94 20.72 11.39 2.69
N VAL A 95 21.73 12.22 2.39
CA VAL A 95 23.13 11.83 2.48
C VAL A 95 23.53 11.58 3.93
N ASP A 96 23.12 12.43 4.87
CA ASP A 96 23.34 12.23 6.30
C ASP A 96 22.70 10.93 6.81
N LEU A 97 21.50 10.63 6.36
CA LEU A 97 20.80 9.38 6.67
C LEU A 97 21.53 8.16 6.11
N ALA A 98 22.08 8.25 4.89
CA ALA A 98 22.90 7.17 4.31
C ALA A 98 24.16 6.89 5.16
N GLU A 99 24.84 7.94 5.65
CA GLU A 99 26.00 7.82 6.52
C GLU A 99 25.62 7.20 7.88
N GLU A 100 24.46 7.58 8.44
CA GLU A 100 23.94 6.98 9.66
C GLU A 100 23.66 5.48 9.46
N LEU A 101 22.98 5.09 8.37
CA LEU A 101 22.74 3.69 8.03
C LEU A 101 24.05 2.90 7.86
N TYR A 102 25.06 3.49 7.19
CA TYR A 102 26.37 2.91 7.07
C TYR A 102 27.02 2.66 8.44
N SER A 103 26.95 3.64 9.33
CA SER A 103 27.49 3.53 10.69
C SER A 103 26.83 2.43 11.54
N LYS A 104 25.61 2.01 11.17
CA LYS A 104 24.87 0.91 11.80
C LYS A 104 25.21 -0.47 11.19
N GLY A 105 26.18 -0.56 10.28
CA GLY A 105 26.67 -1.82 9.73
C GLY A 105 25.94 -2.30 8.46
N CYS A 106 25.27 -1.40 7.74
CA CYS A 106 24.70 -1.76 6.44
C CYS A 106 25.78 -2.16 5.45
N ASN A 107 25.53 -3.23 4.68
CA ASN A 107 26.41 -3.71 3.62
C ASN A 107 26.16 -3.00 2.29
N SER A 108 25.00 -2.37 2.12
CA SER A 108 24.64 -1.51 0.99
C SER A 108 23.54 -0.54 1.38
N ILE A 109 23.39 0.56 0.63
CA ILE A 109 22.31 1.54 0.80
C ILE A 109 21.37 1.47 -0.41
N CYS A 110 20.07 1.52 -0.16
CA CYS A 110 19.05 1.64 -1.21
C CYS A 110 18.34 2.99 -1.11
N ILE A 111 18.31 3.73 -2.20
CA ILE A 111 17.42 4.87 -2.37
C ILE A 111 16.12 4.33 -2.98
N LYS A 112 15.01 4.40 -2.23
CA LYS A 112 13.73 3.81 -2.60
C LYS A 112 12.70 4.90 -2.88
N ASP A 113 12.46 5.13 -4.17
CA ASP A 113 11.50 6.08 -4.69
C ASP A 113 10.23 5.36 -5.17
N MET A 114 9.24 5.31 -4.31
CA MET A 114 7.98 4.58 -4.56
C MET A 114 7.03 5.28 -5.54
N ALA A 115 7.19 6.58 -5.72
CA ALA A 115 6.28 7.37 -6.54
C ALA A 115 6.91 7.82 -7.88
N GLY A 116 8.19 7.54 -8.10
CA GLY A 116 8.89 7.99 -9.31
C GLY A 116 9.14 9.50 -9.31
N LEU A 117 9.54 10.06 -8.15
CA LEU A 117 9.72 11.50 -7.94
C LEU A 117 11.16 11.97 -8.14
N ILE A 118 12.13 11.04 -8.13
CA ILE A 118 13.53 11.42 -8.19
C ILE A 118 13.89 11.93 -9.58
N MET A 119 14.17 13.24 -9.66
CA MET A 119 14.61 13.87 -10.92
C MET A 119 16.02 13.46 -11.26
N PRO A 120 16.42 13.49 -12.54
CA PRO A 120 17.78 13.10 -12.97
C PRO A 120 18.89 13.83 -12.21
N GLU A 121 18.76 15.15 -12.02
CA GLU A 121 19.78 15.91 -11.29
C GLU A 121 19.79 15.57 -9.80
N ALA A 122 18.63 15.39 -9.17
CA ALA A 122 18.55 14.93 -7.78
C ALA A 122 19.17 13.53 -7.59
N ALA A 123 18.99 12.63 -8.55
CA ALA A 123 19.63 11.32 -8.55
C ALA A 123 21.16 11.45 -8.62
N ARG A 124 21.66 12.31 -9.52
CA ARG A 124 23.09 12.61 -9.66
C ARG A 124 23.69 13.16 -8.38
N GLU A 125 23.08 14.20 -7.82
CA GLU A 125 23.52 14.84 -6.58
C GLU A 125 23.53 13.87 -5.40
N LEU A 126 22.44 13.12 -5.23
CA LEU A 126 22.28 12.19 -4.11
C LEU A 126 23.28 11.05 -4.18
N ILE A 127 23.42 10.37 -5.34
CA ILE A 127 24.39 9.29 -5.52
C ILE A 127 25.81 9.81 -5.30
N THR A 128 26.17 10.94 -5.91
CA THR A 128 27.49 11.56 -5.74
C THR A 128 27.76 11.91 -4.27
N GLY A 129 26.76 12.46 -3.58
CA GLY A 129 26.86 12.82 -2.16
C GLY A 129 27.09 11.61 -1.27
N ILE A 130 26.33 10.54 -1.47
CA ILE A 130 26.46 9.29 -0.71
C ILE A 130 27.83 8.65 -0.98
N LYS A 131 28.22 8.47 -2.24
CA LYS A 131 29.50 7.84 -2.63
C LYS A 131 30.74 8.59 -2.12
N LYS A 132 30.61 9.89 -1.77
CA LYS A 132 31.69 10.65 -1.13
C LYS A 132 31.84 10.36 0.37
N ARG A 133 30.78 9.87 1.03
CA ARG A 133 30.78 9.65 2.48
C ARG A 133 30.84 8.19 2.89
N VAL A 134 30.38 7.28 2.04
CA VAL A 134 30.32 5.84 2.35
C VAL A 134 30.96 5.02 1.24
N ASP A 135 31.73 4.00 1.63
CA ASP A 135 32.42 3.09 0.71
C ASP A 135 31.72 1.72 0.67
N ILE A 136 30.41 1.75 0.39
CA ILE A 136 29.59 0.55 0.18
C ILE A 136 28.72 0.72 -1.07
N PRO A 137 28.20 -0.38 -1.66
CA PRO A 137 27.35 -0.30 -2.83
C PRO A 137 26.07 0.51 -2.57
N VAL A 138 25.71 1.33 -3.57
CA VAL A 138 24.48 2.13 -3.57
C VAL A 138 23.53 1.62 -4.63
N CYS A 139 22.30 1.35 -4.25
CA CYS A 139 21.20 0.92 -5.10
C CYS A 139 20.23 2.08 -5.34
N LEU A 140 19.76 2.24 -6.58
CA LEU A 140 18.62 3.08 -6.88
C LEU A 140 17.43 2.22 -7.31
N HIS A 141 16.32 2.41 -6.61
CA HIS A 141 15.01 1.83 -6.90
C HIS A 141 14.03 2.97 -7.12
N THR A 142 13.52 3.14 -8.32
CA THR A 142 12.46 4.11 -8.61
C THR A 142 11.38 3.50 -9.50
N HIS A 143 10.13 3.88 -9.24
CA HIS A 143 8.99 3.46 -10.04
C HIS A 143 8.86 4.32 -11.31
N SER A 144 8.32 3.73 -12.36
CA SER A 144 8.16 4.40 -13.67
C SER A 144 6.86 5.19 -13.79
N THR A 145 6.13 5.40 -12.69
CA THR A 145 4.78 5.99 -12.71
C THR A 145 4.77 7.38 -13.36
N SER A 146 5.75 8.23 -13.04
CA SER A 146 5.89 9.56 -13.64
C SER A 146 6.49 9.57 -15.05
N GLY A 147 7.03 8.43 -15.51
CA GLY A 147 7.76 8.30 -16.77
C GLY A 147 9.23 8.74 -16.74
N ILE A 148 9.72 9.31 -15.63
CA ILE A 148 11.09 9.89 -15.53
C ILE A 148 12.13 8.83 -15.16
N ALA A 149 11.75 7.71 -14.59
CA ALA A 149 12.66 6.72 -14.03
C ALA A 149 13.83 6.31 -14.94
N PRO A 150 13.69 6.07 -16.26
CA PRO A 150 14.83 5.74 -17.12
C PRO A 150 15.86 6.86 -17.21
N MET A 151 15.42 8.13 -17.23
CA MET A 151 16.31 9.29 -17.26
C MET A 151 17.07 9.45 -15.94
N SER A 152 16.40 9.22 -14.82
CA SER A 152 17.00 9.24 -13.48
C SER A 152 18.00 8.09 -13.29
N TYR A 153 17.72 6.92 -13.86
CA TYR A 153 18.68 5.81 -13.90
C TYR A 153 19.94 6.15 -14.69
N GLN A 154 19.78 6.78 -15.87
CA GLN A 154 20.94 7.22 -16.66
C GLN A 154 21.82 8.20 -15.86
N ALA A 155 21.21 9.20 -15.22
CA ALA A 155 21.94 10.16 -14.38
C ALA A 155 22.63 9.49 -13.18
N ALA A 156 21.99 8.50 -12.54
CA ALA A 156 22.57 7.72 -11.45
C ALA A 156 23.74 6.85 -11.92
N ILE A 157 23.67 6.25 -13.11
CA ILE A 157 24.75 5.46 -13.72
C ILE A 157 25.98 6.35 -13.92
N GLU A 158 25.79 7.54 -14.47
CA GLU A 158 26.86 8.53 -14.66
C GLU A 158 27.47 8.99 -13.33
N ALA A 159 26.66 9.09 -12.28
CA ALA A 159 27.09 9.45 -10.93
C ALA A 159 27.76 8.30 -10.15
N GLY A 160 27.76 7.07 -10.69
CA GLY A 160 28.47 5.94 -10.09
C GLY A 160 27.61 5.04 -9.21
N VAL A 161 26.30 4.96 -9.44
CA VAL A 161 25.44 3.96 -8.78
C VAL A 161 25.94 2.54 -9.06
N ASP A 162 25.83 1.65 -8.08
CA ASP A 162 26.34 0.27 -8.21
C ASP A 162 25.25 -0.72 -8.61
N ILE A 163 24.02 -0.47 -8.18
CA ILE A 163 22.89 -1.40 -8.36
C ILE A 163 21.67 -0.61 -8.84
N LEU A 164 20.96 -1.16 -9.82
CA LEU A 164 19.64 -0.66 -10.26
C LEU A 164 18.61 -1.76 -10.14
N ASP A 165 17.48 -1.43 -9.56
CA ASP A 165 16.32 -2.32 -9.56
C ASP A 165 15.57 -2.17 -10.89
N THR A 166 15.35 -3.28 -11.56
CA THR A 166 14.67 -3.33 -12.86
C THR A 166 13.62 -4.45 -12.87
N ALA A 167 12.71 -4.44 -13.82
CA ALA A 167 11.74 -5.50 -14.03
C ALA A 167 11.84 -6.06 -15.44
N MET A 168 11.56 -7.37 -15.62
CA MET A 168 11.44 -7.94 -16.96
C MET A 168 10.35 -7.21 -17.74
N SER A 169 10.59 -6.93 -19.03
CA SER A 169 9.73 -6.03 -19.82
C SER A 169 8.23 -6.32 -19.78
N PRO A 170 7.73 -7.57 -19.68
CA PRO A 170 6.29 -7.80 -19.52
C PRO A 170 5.70 -7.26 -18.21
N PHE A 171 6.52 -7.02 -17.19
CA PHE A 171 6.14 -6.50 -15.88
C PHE A 171 6.71 -5.12 -15.59
N ALA A 172 7.39 -4.50 -16.54
CA ALA A 172 8.04 -3.20 -16.39
C ALA A 172 7.11 -2.03 -16.72
N GLY A 173 7.52 -0.82 -16.31
CA GLY A 173 6.78 0.42 -16.60
C GLY A 173 5.64 0.71 -15.64
N GLY A 174 4.98 1.85 -15.81
CA GLY A 174 3.89 2.29 -14.93
C GLY A 174 4.28 2.25 -13.45
N THR A 175 3.51 1.52 -12.65
CA THR A 175 3.78 1.36 -11.20
C THR A 175 4.91 0.36 -10.88
N SER A 176 5.63 -0.15 -11.89
CA SER A 176 6.82 -0.98 -11.73
C SER A 176 8.09 -0.19 -12.08
N GLN A 177 9.21 -0.88 -12.24
CA GLN A 177 10.53 -0.31 -12.55
C GLN A 177 10.78 -0.27 -14.07
N PRO A 178 11.83 0.41 -14.53
CA PRO A 178 12.29 0.34 -15.92
C PRO A 178 12.62 -1.11 -16.35
N ALA A 179 12.46 -1.37 -17.66
CA ALA A 179 12.72 -2.69 -18.22
C ALA A 179 14.20 -3.09 -18.13
N THR A 180 14.48 -4.30 -17.62
CA THR A 180 15.82 -4.87 -17.50
C THR A 180 16.53 -4.89 -18.85
N GLU A 181 15.86 -5.35 -19.89
CA GLU A 181 16.39 -5.47 -21.25
C GLU A 181 16.85 -4.12 -21.81
N SER A 182 16.07 -3.07 -21.54
CA SER A 182 16.38 -1.71 -22.00
C SER A 182 17.61 -1.13 -21.30
N ILE A 183 17.71 -1.33 -19.98
CA ILE A 183 18.86 -0.87 -19.19
C ILE A 183 20.12 -1.62 -19.61
N VAL A 184 20.06 -2.95 -19.74
CA VAL A 184 21.20 -3.77 -20.19
C VAL A 184 21.65 -3.33 -21.59
N ALA A 185 20.72 -3.13 -22.53
CA ALA A 185 21.03 -2.68 -23.88
C ALA A 185 21.69 -1.28 -23.89
N SER A 186 21.23 -0.36 -23.05
CA SER A 186 21.79 1.00 -22.97
C SER A 186 23.22 1.05 -22.43
N LEU A 187 23.64 0.02 -21.70
CA LEU A 187 24.98 -0.09 -21.10
C LEU A 187 25.97 -0.90 -21.95
N ALA A 188 25.47 -1.61 -22.97
CA ALA A 188 26.31 -2.46 -23.82
C ALA A 188 27.43 -1.65 -24.47
N GLY A 189 28.66 -2.14 -24.40
CA GLY A 189 29.85 -1.49 -24.95
C GLY A 189 30.34 -0.26 -24.17
N THR A 190 29.74 0.09 -23.05
CA THR A 190 30.20 1.17 -22.16
C THR A 190 31.09 0.62 -21.04
N ALA A 191 31.73 1.50 -20.27
CA ALA A 191 32.50 1.12 -19.08
C ALA A 191 31.63 0.49 -17.97
N ARG A 192 30.32 0.56 -18.10
CA ARG A 192 29.30 0.00 -17.18
C ARG A 192 28.56 -1.19 -17.78
N ASP A 193 29.07 -1.78 -18.85
CA ASP A 193 28.51 -2.97 -19.46
C ASP A 193 28.34 -4.10 -18.44
N THR A 194 27.11 -4.62 -18.35
CA THR A 194 26.76 -5.66 -17.39
C THR A 194 27.25 -7.05 -17.81
N GLY A 195 27.62 -7.24 -19.07
CA GLY A 195 27.93 -8.54 -19.66
C GLY A 195 26.72 -9.49 -19.77
N ILE A 196 25.49 -9.02 -19.48
CA ILE A 196 24.28 -9.84 -19.58
C ILE A 196 23.84 -9.93 -21.05
N SER A 197 23.68 -11.16 -21.56
CA SER A 197 23.22 -11.40 -22.92
C SER A 197 21.75 -11.00 -23.13
N LEU A 198 21.49 -10.14 -24.10
CA LEU A 198 20.11 -9.79 -24.51
C LEU A 198 19.32 -11.01 -25.03
N GLU A 199 19.99 -11.99 -25.66
CA GLU A 199 19.33 -13.23 -26.11
C GLU A 199 18.88 -14.08 -24.91
N THR A 200 19.67 -14.13 -23.84
CA THR A 200 19.27 -14.78 -22.59
C THR A 200 18.07 -14.06 -21.98
N LEU A 201 18.08 -12.73 -21.90
CA LEU A 201 16.97 -11.94 -21.40
C LEU A 201 15.71 -12.14 -22.25
N ARG A 202 15.85 -12.23 -23.59
CA ARG A 202 14.74 -12.52 -24.49
C ARG A 202 14.09 -13.88 -24.19
N THR A 203 14.89 -14.88 -23.90
CA THR A 203 14.40 -16.22 -23.51
C THR A 203 13.58 -16.14 -22.21
N ILE A 204 14.09 -15.45 -21.19
CA ILE A 204 13.39 -15.22 -19.91
C ILE A 204 12.09 -14.41 -20.16
N LYS A 205 12.17 -13.36 -20.95
CA LYS A 205 11.01 -12.53 -21.33
C LYS A 205 9.90 -13.36 -21.95
N ASN A 206 10.20 -14.30 -22.85
CA ASN A 206 9.19 -15.14 -23.48
C ASN A 206 8.41 -16.00 -22.47
N GLU A 207 9.06 -16.51 -21.43
CA GLU A 207 8.38 -17.19 -20.33
C GLU A 207 7.60 -16.19 -19.46
N ALA A 208 8.16 -15.02 -19.20
CA ALA A 208 7.49 -13.96 -18.44
C ALA A 208 6.18 -13.48 -19.13
N VAL A 209 6.14 -13.43 -20.47
CA VAL A 209 4.91 -13.14 -21.25
C VAL A 209 3.82 -14.17 -20.98
N LYS A 210 4.17 -15.46 -20.96
CA LYS A 210 3.20 -16.53 -20.66
C LYS A 210 2.64 -16.39 -19.24
N VAL A 211 3.52 -16.08 -18.27
CA VAL A 211 3.10 -15.83 -16.88
C VAL A 211 2.20 -14.60 -16.82
N ARG A 212 2.60 -13.49 -17.46
CA ARG A 212 1.81 -12.26 -17.52
C ARG A 212 0.39 -12.53 -18.04
N GLY A 213 0.26 -13.25 -19.15
CA GLY A 213 -1.04 -13.56 -19.77
C GLY A 213 -2.00 -14.29 -18.82
N LYS A 214 -1.50 -15.10 -17.87
CA LYS A 214 -2.34 -15.74 -16.86
C LYS A 214 -2.97 -14.77 -15.86
N TYR A 215 -2.35 -13.61 -15.66
CA TYR A 215 -2.73 -12.64 -14.63
C TYR A 215 -3.25 -11.32 -15.21
N ASP A 216 -3.40 -11.22 -16.55
CA ASP A 216 -3.87 -9.98 -17.19
C ASP A 216 -5.24 -9.53 -16.68
N CYS A 217 -6.12 -10.47 -16.30
CA CYS A 217 -7.42 -10.17 -15.70
C CYS A 217 -7.35 -9.44 -14.35
N LEU A 218 -6.21 -9.52 -13.65
CA LEU A 218 -5.96 -8.86 -12.37
C LEU A 218 -5.25 -7.51 -12.50
N ILE A 219 -4.80 -7.17 -13.72
CA ILE A 219 -4.04 -5.96 -13.94
C ILE A 219 -4.98 -4.87 -14.43
N ASP A 220 -5.07 -3.81 -13.66
CA ASP A 220 -5.83 -2.65 -14.09
C ASP A 220 -5.00 -1.79 -15.06
N GLY A 221 -5.70 -1.20 -16.05
CA GLY A 221 -5.05 -0.37 -17.06
C GLY A 221 -4.41 0.91 -16.50
N ILE A 222 -4.80 1.34 -15.30
CA ILE A 222 -4.24 2.53 -14.63
C ILE A 222 -2.83 2.24 -14.15
N SER A 223 -2.58 1.05 -13.59
CA SER A 223 -1.27 0.63 -13.09
C SER A 223 -0.17 0.62 -14.17
N MET A 224 -0.56 0.51 -15.44
CA MET A 224 0.39 0.43 -16.56
C MET A 224 0.62 1.78 -17.25
N ARG A 225 -0.13 2.80 -16.91
CA ARG A 225 -0.02 4.13 -17.53
C ARG A 225 1.07 4.94 -16.89
N ILE A 226 1.70 5.80 -17.69
CA ILE A 226 2.47 6.93 -17.19
C ILE A 226 1.48 7.99 -16.74
N ASP A 227 1.66 8.49 -15.53
CA ASP A 227 0.87 9.56 -14.94
C ASP A 227 1.80 10.67 -14.43
N SER A 228 1.90 11.74 -15.18
CA SER A 228 2.75 12.90 -14.83
C SER A 228 2.20 13.69 -13.63
N ASP A 229 0.91 13.56 -13.31
CA ASP A 229 0.29 14.25 -12.17
C ASP A 229 0.85 13.75 -10.83
N VAL A 230 1.45 12.56 -10.83
CA VAL A 230 2.24 12.05 -9.69
C VAL A 230 3.32 13.04 -9.25
N LEU A 231 3.90 13.81 -10.17
CA LEU A 231 4.89 14.84 -9.86
C LEU A 231 4.29 16.02 -9.07
N VAL A 232 2.98 16.25 -9.21
CA VAL A 232 2.23 17.30 -8.49
C VAL A 232 1.71 16.77 -7.15
N TYR A 233 0.99 15.64 -7.17
CA TYR A 233 0.35 15.07 -5.98
C TYR A 233 1.30 14.19 -5.16
N GLN A 234 2.41 13.72 -5.76
CA GLN A 234 3.45 12.90 -5.13
C GLN A 234 2.94 11.55 -4.61
N LEU A 235 1.91 11.01 -5.25
CA LEU A 235 1.27 9.74 -4.92
C LEU A 235 1.91 8.57 -5.67
N PRO A 236 2.28 7.48 -4.99
CA PRO A 236 2.61 6.24 -5.68
C PRO A 236 1.43 5.76 -6.54
N GLY A 237 1.70 5.32 -7.78
CA GLY A 237 0.66 4.89 -8.71
C GLY A 237 -0.24 3.78 -8.17
N GLY A 238 0.32 2.82 -7.41
CA GLY A 238 -0.48 1.79 -6.72
C GLY A 238 -1.43 2.36 -5.67
N MET A 239 -1.16 3.55 -5.14
CA MET A 239 -2.06 4.24 -4.22
C MET A 239 -3.23 4.90 -4.97
N ILE A 240 -2.99 5.48 -6.14
CA ILE A 240 -4.06 6.05 -6.98
C ILE A 240 -5.07 4.96 -7.34
N SER A 241 -4.60 3.77 -7.78
CA SER A 241 -5.48 2.63 -8.04
C SER A 241 -6.30 2.23 -6.82
N ASN A 242 -5.69 2.24 -5.62
CA ASN A 242 -6.42 1.97 -4.38
C ASN A 242 -7.47 3.05 -4.08
N LEU A 243 -7.14 4.35 -4.23
CA LEU A 243 -8.09 5.44 -4.02
C LEU A 243 -9.28 5.36 -4.99
N VAL A 244 -9.02 5.08 -6.27
CA VAL A 244 -10.06 4.86 -7.27
C VAL A 244 -10.97 3.69 -6.88
N SER A 245 -10.40 2.55 -6.45
CA SER A 245 -11.18 1.40 -6.00
C SER A 245 -12.03 1.75 -4.78
N GLN A 246 -11.44 2.42 -3.79
CA GLN A 246 -12.14 2.85 -2.58
C GLN A 246 -13.30 3.82 -2.87
N LEU A 247 -13.08 4.81 -3.75
CA LEU A 247 -14.13 5.75 -4.12
C LEU A 247 -15.23 5.08 -4.95
N LYS A 248 -14.89 4.09 -5.80
CA LYS A 248 -15.89 3.26 -6.51
C LYS A 248 -16.76 2.47 -5.54
N GLU A 249 -16.14 1.83 -4.53
CA GLU A 249 -16.85 1.09 -3.48
C GLU A 249 -17.82 1.99 -2.70
N GLN A 250 -17.48 3.28 -2.54
CA GLN A 250 -18.31 4.28 -1.88
C GLN A 250 -19.30 5.01 -2.83
N ASN A 251 -19.35 4.61 -4.12
CA ASN A 251 -20.11 5.31 -5.17
C ASN A 251 -19.81 6.83 -5.24
N ALA A 252 -18.56 7.20 -5.06
CA ALA A 252 -18.10 8.60 -4.96
C ALA A 252 -16.89 8.87 -5.86
N LEU A 253 -16.79 8.19 -7.00
CA LEU A 253 -15.65 8.31 -7.91
C LEU A 253 -15.50 9.74 -8.46
N GLU A 254 -16.59 10.48 -8.60
CA GLU A 254 -16.62 11.88 -9.02
C GLU A 254 -15.88 12.83 -8.05
N LYS A 255 -15.60 12.38 -6.82
CA LYS A 255 -14.85 13.15 -5.81
C LYS A 255 -13.34 12.92 -5.87
N LEU A 256 -12.84 12.17 -6.86
CA LEU A 256 -11.41 11.86 -6.96
C LEU A 256 -10.54 13.13 -7.00
N ASP A 257 -10.93 14.12 -7.81
CA ASP A 257 -10.17 15.37 -7.94
C ASP A 257 -10.12 16.14 -6.61
N ASP A 258 -11.23 16.19 -5.86
CA ASP A 258 -11.27 16.79 -4.53
C ASP A 258 -10.33 16.08 -3.54
N VAL A 259 -10.26 14.75 -3.60
CA VAL A 259 -9.34 13.95 -2.78
C VAL A 259 -7.88 14.25 -3.15
N LEU A 260 -7.56 14.35 -4.44
CA LEU A 260 -6.22 14.67 -4.91
C LEU A 260 -5.79 16.07 -4.45
N VAL A 261 -6.70 17.05 -4.41
CA VAL A 261 -6.46 18.41 -3.87
C VAL A 261 -6.33 18.42 -2.34
N GLU A 262 -7.04 17.56 -1.64
CA GLU A 262 -7.01 17.49 -0.17
C GLU A 262 -5.75 16.77 0.36
N LEU A 263 -5.25 15.79 -0.38
CA LEU A 263 -4.17 14.91 0.05
C LEU A 263 -2.86 15.62 0.41
N PRO A 264 -2.33 16.60 -0.38
CA PRO A 264 -1.15 17.36 0.00
C PRO A 264 -1.33 18.13 1.31
N LYS A 265 -2.56 18.56 1.60
CA LYS A 265 -2.89 19.30 2.84
C LYS A 265 -2.90 18.38 4.05
N VAL A 266 -3.43 17.15 3.91
CA VAL A 266 -3.36 16.12 4.96
C VAL A 266 -1.90 15.72 5.19
N ARG A 267 -1.13 15.49 4.13
CA ARG A 267 0.30 15.19 4.22
C ARG A 267 1.08 16.28 4.97
N ALA A 268 0.83 17.54 4.66
CA ALA A 268 1.46 18.68 5.34
C ALA A 268 1.10 18.75 6.83
N ALA A 269 -0.17 18.53 7.17
CA ALA A 269 -0.65 18.49 8.56
C ALA A 269 -0.01 17.34 9.37
N LEU A 270 0.28 16.20 8.72
CA LEU A 270 0.96 15.05 9.31
C LEU A 270 2.50 15.16 9.26
N GLY A 271 3.06 16.34 8.96
CA GLY A 271 4.50 16.58 9.03
C GLY A 271 5.29 16.07 7.83
N TYR A 272 4.66 15.97 6.67
CA TYR A 272 5.25 15.55 5.39
C TYR A 272 5.85 14.14 5.38
N PRO A 273 5.17 13.10 5.86
CA PRO A 273 5.69 11.75 5.75
C PRO A 273 5.95 11.38 4.29
N PRO A 274 7.00 10.56 4.00
CA PRO A 274 7.10 9.90 2.71
C PRO A 274 5.85 9.05 2.46
N LEU A 275 5.33 9.06 1.22
CA LEU A 275 4.12 8.31 0.87
C LEU A 275 4.48 6.88 0.47
N VAL A 276 4.90 6.11 1.44
CA VAL A 276 5.17 4.67 1.35
C VAL A 276 4.29 3.94 2.37
N THR A 277 4.09 2.63 2.21
CA THR A 277 3.32 1.84 3.19
C THR A 277 3.98 1.85 4.58
N PRO A 278 3.26 2.16 5.70
CA PRO A 278 1.81 2.39 5.80
C PRO A 278 1.38 3.86 5.66
N THR A 279 2.29 4.83 5.68
CA THR A 279 1.98 6.27 5.70
C THR A 279 1.17 6.74 4.50
N SER A 280 1.36 6.12 3.32
CA SER A 280 0.55 6.39 2.15
C SER A 280 -0.94 6.09 2.39
N GLN A 281 -1.26 4.95 3.04
CA GLN A 281 -2.65 4.64 3.39
C GLN A 281 -3.19 5.60 4.45
N ILE A 282 -2.41 5.90 5.49
CA ILE A 282 -2.82 6.84 6.56
C ILE A 282 -3.23 8.18 5.96
N VAL A 283 -2.37 8.76 5.11
CA VAL A 283 -2.63 10.06 4.46
C VAL A 283 -3.79 9.96 3.47
N GLY A 284 -3.82 8.91 2.63
CA GLY A 284 -4.83 8.74 1.60
C GLY A 284 -6.22 8.51 2.16
N THR A 285 -6.36 7.58 3.10
CA THR A 285 -7.64 7.29 3.74
C THR A 285 -8.18 8.52 4.47
N GLN A 286 -7.32 9.26 5.17
CA GLN A 286 -7.76 10.48 5.84
C GLN A 286 -8.19 11.56 4.84
N ALA A 287 -7.54 11.71 3.69
CA ALA A 287 -7.95 12.64 2.65
C ALA A 287 -9.33 12.26 2.07
N VAL A 288 -9.56 10.97 1.80
CA VAL A 288 -10.87 10.48 1.37
C VAL A 288 -11.95 10.77 2.40
N LEU A 289 -11.71 10.46 3.67
CA LEU A 289 -12.66 10.73 4.76
C LEU A 289 -12.98 12.22 4.90
N ASN A 290 -11.97 13.09 4.81
CA ASN A 290 -12.18 14.54 4.87
C ASN A 290 -13.14 15.04 3.77
N VAL A 291 -13.00 14.50 2.56
CA VAL A 291 -13.84 14.85 1.42
C VAL A 291 -15.25 14.26 1.55
N LEU A 292 -15.35 12.97 1.89
CA LEU A 292 -16.63 12.29 2.01
C LEU A 292 -17.50 12.86 3.15
N MET A 293 -16.88 13.21 4.28
CA MET A 293 -17.58 13.78 5.45
C MET A 293 -17.80 15.29 5.33
N GLY A 294 -17.37 15.95 4.25
CA GLY A 294 -17.52 17.39 4.04
C GLY A 294 -16.84 18.23 5.12
N GLY A 295 -15.69 17.76 5.64
CA GLY A 295 -14.88 18.53 6.60
C GLY A 295 -13.70 17.73 7.14
N ARG A 296 -12.59 18.47 7.40
CA ARG A 296 -11.33 17.87 7.86
C ARG A 296 -11.45 17.30 9.25
N TYR A 297 -10.95 16.06 9.41
CA TYR A 297 -10.81 15.35 10.68
C TYR A 297 -12.11 15.21 11.49
N LYS A 298 -13.29 15.30 10.82
CA LYS A 298 -14.58 14.95 11.46
C LYS A 298 -14.65 13.48 11.81
N THR A 299 -14.07 12.65 10.96
CA THR A 299 -13.84 11.23 11.19
C THR A 299 -12.36 10.96 11.06
N VAL A 300 -11.79 10.23 12.03
CA VAL A 300 -10.35 9.98 12.11
C VAL A 300 -10.14 8.49 12.36
N THR A 301 -9.30 7.86 11.53
CA THR A 301 -8.98 6.44 11.71
C THR A 301 -8.08 6.21 12.94
N ASN A 302 -8.05 4.98 13.44
CA ASN A 302 -7.16 4.61 14.54
C ASN A 302 -5.70 4.84 14.17
N GLU A 303 -5.31 4.56 12.92
CA GLU A 303 -3.96 4.73 12.43
C GLU A 303 -3.52 6.20 12.42
N VAL A 304 -4.41 7.14 12.08
CA VAL A 304 -4.13 8.58 12.21
C VAL A 304 -3.98 8.98 13.67
N ARG A 305 -4.84 8.45 14.56
CA ARG A 305 -4.73 8.69 16.00
C ARG A 305 -3.39 8.18 16.55
N ASP A 306 -3.01 6.98 16.20
CA ASP A 306 -1.76 6.35 16.62
C ASP A 306 -0.54 7.08 16.03
N TYR A 307 -0.63 7.55 14.78
CA TYR A 307 0.40 8.37 14.17
C TYR A 307 0.61 9.68 14.95
N LEU A 308 -0.47 10.37 15.29
CA LEU A 308 -0.42 11.62 16.06
C LEU A 308 0.12 11.42 17.49
N ARG A 309 -0.11 10.25 18.08
CA ARG A 309 0.48 9.84 19.38
C ARG A 309 1.96 9.48 19.30
N GLY A 310 2.53 9.34 18.10
CA GLY A 310 3.92 8.96 17.89
C GLY A 310 4.16 7.46 17.81
N LEU A 311 3.10 6.63 17.76
CA LEU A 311 3.19 5.17 17.72
C LEU A 311 3.70 4.61 16.37
N TYR A 312 3.89 5.46 15.37
CA TYR A 312 4.56 5.10 14.11
C TYR A 312 6.02 5.58 14.06
N GLY A 313 6.47 6.39 15.02
CA GLY A 313 7.80 6.96 15.05
C GLY A 313 7.81 8.49 14.93
N LYS A 314 8.98 9.05 14.63
CA LYS A 314 9.19 10.49 14.54
C LYS A 314 8.80 11.00 13.16
N SER A 315 7.82 11.90 13.09
CA SER A 315 7.45 12.59 11.85
C SER A 315 8.60 13.46 11.33
N PRO A 316 8.80 13.60 10.00
CA PRO A 316 9.88 14.41 9.42
C PRO A 316 9.87 15.87 9.88
N LYS A 317 8.68 16.44 10.06
CA LYS A 317 8.48 17.75 10.67
C LYS A 317 7.71 17.59 11.97
N ALA A 318 8.10 18.34 13.00
CA ALA A 318 7.34 18.39 14.25
C ALA A 318 5.88 18.78 13.98
N LEU A 319 4.95 18.00 14.55
CA LEU A 319 3.53 18.23 14.42
C LEU A 319 3.10 19.39 15.35
N ASP A 320 2.12 20.16 14.89
CA ASP A 320 1.52 21.25 15.68
C ASP A 320 0.76 20.66 16.89
N PRO A 321 1.13 20.99 18.14
CA PRO A 321 0.42 20.52 19.32
C PRO A 321 -1.07 20.85 19.33
N ALA A 322 -1.46 22.03 18.86
CA ALA A 322 -2.86 22.45 18.78
C ALA A 322 -3.64 21.59 17.77
N PHE A 323 -3.01 21.20 16.66
CA PHE A 323 -3.59 20.25 15.70
C PHE A 323 -3.77 18.86 16.33
N ILE A 324 -2.75 18.35 17.02
CA ILE A 324 -2.84 17.05 17.71
C ILE A 324 -4.02 17.06 18.70
N GLU A 325 -4.07 18.06 19.57
CA GLU A 325 -5.14 18.18 20.57
C GLU A 325 -6.53 18.28 19.93
N SER A 326 -6.65 19.01 18.82
CA SER A 326 -7.93 19.15 18.11
C SER A 326 -8.45 17.85 17.50
N VAL A 327 -7.54 16.91 17.14
CA VAL A 327 -7.89 15.67 16.44
C VAL A 327 -8.05 14.48 17.40
N VAL A 328 -7.17 14.37 18.40
CA VAL A 328 -7.12 13.21 19.30
C VAL A 328 -7.40 13.56 20.76
N GLY A 329 -7.65 14.84 21.06
CA GLY A 329 -7.79 15.33 22.43
C GLY A 329 -6.46 15.43 23.17
N PRO A 330 -6.49 15.72 24.47
CA PRO A 330 -5.30 15.73 25.32
C PRO A 330 -4.77 14.29 25.45
N VAL A 331 -3.62 14.03 24.83
CA VAL A 331 -2.95 12.71 24.85
C VAL A 331 -1.47 12.86 25.14
N ASP A 332 -0.94 11.94 25.91
CA ASP A 332 0.50 11.80 26.06
C ASP A 332 1.10 11.21 24.77
N ARG A 333 1.96 12.00 24.16
CA ARG A 333 2.70 11.59 22.98
C ARG A 333 3.99 10.90 23.39
N ILE A 334 4.26 9.73 22.80
CA ILE A 334 5.53 9.06 23.04
C ILE A 334 6.64 9.72 22.20
N ASP A 335 7.83 9.79 22.77
CA ASP A 335 9.08 10.22 22.12
C ASP A 335 10.14 9.12 22.09
N CYS A 336 9.91 8.01 22.79
CA CYS A 336 10.72 6.79 22.74
C CYS A 336 10.53 6.04 21.42
N ARG A 337 11.27 4.96 21.25
CA ARG A 337 11.04 4.00 20.15
C ARG A 337 9.67 3.34 20.35
N PRO A 338 8.75 3.38 19.36
CA PRO A 338 7.40 2.84 19.54
C PRO A 338 7.38 1.38 20.03
N ALA A 339 8.29 0.55 19.54
CA ALA A 339 8.36 -0.85 19.93
C ALA A 339 8.72 -1.06 21.44
N ASP A 340 9.31 -0.06 22.10
CA ASP A 340 9.60 -0.13 23.55
C ASP A 340 8.33 -0.10 24.40
N THR A 341 7.19 0.27 23.82
CA THR A 341 5.87 0.22 24.48
C THR A 341 5.18 -1.13 24.32
N LEU A 342 5.76 -2.07 23.57
CA LEU A 342 5.18 -3.36 23.27
C LEU A 342 5.79 -4.44 24.16
N GLU A 343 4.94 -5.20 24.84
CA GLU A 343 5.38 -6.37 25.59
C GLU A 343 5.71 -7.54 24.65
N PRO A 344 6.69 -8.40 25.00
CA PRO A 344 6.95 -9.63 24.26
C PRO A 344 5.70 -10.51 24.17
N VAL A 345 5.38 -11.02 22.97
CA VAL A 345 4.15 -11.81 22.74
C VAL A 345 4.38 -13.19 22.17
N TYR A 346 5.59 -13.50 21.69
CA TYR A 346 5.82 -14.73 20.93
C TYR A 346 5.46 -15.98 21.73
N ASP A 347 5.93 -16.13 22.97
CA ASP A 347 5.70 -17.34 23.77
C ASP A 347 4.22 -17.50 24.15
N LYS A 348 3.53 -16.38 24.43
CA LYS A 348 2.09 -16.38 24.69
C LYS A 348 1.31 -16.82 23.46
N MET A 349 1.62 -16.25 22.29
CA MET A 349 0.94 -16.59 21.03
C MET A 349 1.27 -18.00 20.57
N LYS A 350 2.47 -18.50 20.86
CA LYS A 350 2.85 -19.88 20.62
C LYS A 350 1.99 -20.83 21.44
N ALA A 351 1.88 -20.61 22.74
CA ALA A 351 1.06 -21.45 23.63
C ALA A 351 -0.42 -21.46 23.19
N ASP A 352 -0.95 -20.29 22.78
CA ASP A 352 -2.31 -20.19 22.26
C ASP A 352 -2.50 -20.97 20.96
N ALA A 353 -1.60 -20.79 19.98
CA ALA A 353 -1.64 -21.52 18.72
C ALA A 353 -1.47 -23.04 18.88
N GLU A 354 -0.61 -23.48 19.82
CA GLU A 354 -0.45 -24.91 20.19
C GLU A 354 -1.73 -25.45 20.83
N GLY A 355 -2.35 -24.70 21.75
CA GLY A 355 -3.64 -25.05 22.36
C GLY A 355 -4.78 -25.22 21.34
N GLN A 356 -4.74 -24.46 20.25
CA GLN A 356 -5.68 -24.58 19.13
C GLN A 356 -5.30 -25.66 18.09
N GLY A 357 -4.18 -26.37 18.27
CA GLY A 357 -3.70 -27.39 17.35
C GLY A 357 -3.21 -26.86 16.00
N LEU A 358 -2.79 -25.59 15.94
CA LEU A 358 -2.40 -24.91 14.71
C LEU A 358 -0.92 -25.11 14.34
N VAL A 359 -0.07 -25.42 15.32
CA VAL A 359 1.39 -25.46 15.15
C VAL A 359 1.85 -26.83 14.70
N LYS A 360 2.36 -26.93 13.48
CA LYS A 360 3.05 -28.11 12.92
C LYS A 360 4.54 -27.85 12.72
N LYS A 361 4.91 -26.58 12.56
CA LYS A 361 6.28 -26.08 12.37
C LYS A 361 6.44 -24.77 13.15
N GLU A 362 7.68 -24.41 13.42
CA GLU A 362 7.97 -23.17 14.15
C GLU A 362 7.42 -21.92 13.44
N GLU A 363 7.49 -21.90 12.10
CA GLU A 363 7.00 -20.80 11.28
C GLU A 363 5.47 -20.60 11.32
N ASP A 364 4.72 -21.63 11.75
CA ASP A 364 3.25 -21.53 11.88
C ASP A 364 2.86 -20.54 12.99
N VAL A 365 3.69 -20.44 14.05
CA VAL A 365 3.50 -19.44 15.11
C VAL A 365 3.63 -18.04 14.55
N LEU A 366 4.65 -17.77 13.73
CA LEU A 366 4.83 -16.49 13.05
C LEU A 366 3.67 -16.18 12.12
N THR A 367 3.19 -17.17 11.38
CA THR A 367 2.02 -17.04 10.51
C THR A 367 0.78 -16.63 11.31
N TYR A 368 0.58 -17.25 12.49
CA TYR A 368 -0.51 -16.91 13.39
C TYR A 368 -0.40 -15.51 13.98
N ILE A 369 0.80 -15.09 14.41
CA ILE A 369 1.04 -13.74 14.95
C ILE A 369 0.80 -12.66 13.88
N LEU A 370 1.26 -12.89 12.66
CA LEU A 370 1.18 -11.92 11.58
C LEU A 370 -0.23 -11.78 10.99
N TYR A 371 -1.00 -12.88 10.99
CA TYR A 371 -2.32 -12.95 10.36
C TYR A 371 -3.36 -13.62 11.25
N PRO A 372 -3.64 -13.10 12.46
CA PRO A 372 -4.45 -13.80 13.46
C PRO A 372 -5.87 -14.11 12.99
N ALA A 373 -6.47 -13.27 12.14
CA ALA A 373 -7.84 -13.47 11.66
C ALA A 373 -7.97 -14.60 10.61
N ILE A 374 -6.94 -14.84 9.80
CA ILE A 374 -7.01 -15.79 8.67
C ILE A 374 -6.12 -17.02 8.84
N ALA A 375 -5.07 -16.93 9.66
CA ALA A 375 -4.12 -18.02 9.87
C ALA A 375 -4.75 -19.29 10.44
N PRO A 376 -5.72 -19.26 11.37
CA PRO A 376 -6.34 -20.48 11.89
C PRO A 376 -6.96 -21.35 10.79
N ALA A 377 -7.79 -20.78 9.95
CA ALA A 377 -8.43 -21.50 8.84
C ALA A 377 -7.39 -21.98 7.80
N PHE A 378 -6.36 -21.15 7.53
CA PHE A 378 -5.27 -21.54 6.62
C PHE A 378 -4.43 -22.70 7.16
N LEU A 379 -4.02 -22.65 8.42
CA LEU A 379 -3.17 -23.67 9.05
C LEU A 379 -3.91 -25.01 9.25
N LYS A 380 -5.23 -24.97 9.45
CA LYS A 380 -6.10 -26.15 9.45
C LYS A 380 -6.31 -26.75 8.06
N GLY A 381 -5.98 -26.00 6.98
CA GLY A 381 -6.21 -26.42 5.60
C GLY A 381 -7.64 -26.21 5.10
N GLU A 382 -8.43 -25.41 5.80
CA GLU A 382 -9.81 -25.09 5.45
C GLU A 382 -9.88 -24.04 4.32
N LYS A 383 -8.86 -23.16 4.21
CA LYS A 383 -8.74 -22.19 3.11
C LYS A 383 -8.32 -22.91 1.83
N LYS A 384 -9.20 -22.89 0.84
CA LYS A 384 -8.89 -23.33 -0.53
C LYS A 384 -8.33 -22.16 -1.33
N ALA A 385 -7.50 -22.46 -2.33
CA ALA A 385 -7.08 -21.45 -3.29
C ALA A 385 -8.32 -20.92 -4.02
N GLU A 386 -8.46 -19.62 -4.07
CA GLU A 386 -9.51 -19.00 -4.89
C GLU A 386 -9.22 -19.27 -6.37
N PRO A 387 -10.24 -19.64 -7.16
CA PRO A 387 -10.06 -19.78 -8.59
C PRO A 387 -9.64 -18.42 -9.18
N MET A 388 -8.77 -18.45 -10.20
CA MET A 388 -8.47 -17.24 -10.94
C MET A 388 -9.78 -16.68 -11.50
N PRO A 389 -10.01 -15.35 -11.40
CA PRO A 389 -11.13 -14.73 -12.07
C PRO A 389 -11.09 -15.09 -13.55
N GLU A 390 -12.23 -15.46 -14.11
CA GLU A 390 -12.29 -15.62 -15.57
C GLU A 390 -11.86 -14.31 -16.23
N PRO A 391 -11.10 -14.37 -17.34
CA PRO A 391 -10.77 -13.17 -18.08
C PRO A 391 -12.08 -12.43 -18.34
N LYS A 392 -12.22 -11.21 -17.83
CA LYS A 392 -13.33 -10.36 -18.28
C LYS A 392 -13.23 -10.36 -19.78
N ALA A 393 -14.23 -10.92 -20.45
CA ALA A 393 -14.37 -10.77 -21.90
C ALA A 393 -14.11 -9.28 -22.15
N ALA A 394 -13.13 -8.98 -23.02
CA ALA A 394 -12.76 -7.60 -23.30
C ALA A 394 -14.08 -6.85 -23.45
N ALA A 395 -14.34 -5.91 -22.53
CA ALA A 395 -15.52 -5.08 -22.67
C ALA A 395 -15.47 -4.60 -24.11
N PRO A 396 -16.48 -4.83 -24.92
CA PRO A 396 -16.47 -4.32 -26.29
C PRO A 396 -16.05 -2.87 -26.13
N ALA A 397 -15.00 -2.48 -26.87
CA ALA A 397 -14.39 -1.15 -26.77
C ALA A 397 -15.53 -0.18 -26.55
N ALA A 398 -15.49 0.56 -25.43
CA ALA A 398 -16.59 1.39 -25.02
C ALA A 398 -17.09 2.09 -26.29
N SER A 399 -18.18 1.61 -26.83
CA SER A 399 -18.89 2.37 -27.81
C SER A 399 -19.19 3.67 -27.08
N VAL A 400 -18.53 4.73 -27.49
CA VAL A 400 -19.00 6.05 -27.13
C VAL A 400 -20.46 5.98 -27.51
N ASP A 401 -21.38 6.00 -26.54
CA ASP A 401 -22.80 6.11 -26.78
C ASP A 401 -22.99 7.47 -27.47
N TYR A 402 -22.76 7.45 -28.77
CA TYR A 402 -23.40 8.45 -29.59
C TYR A 402 -24.87 8.06 -29.58
N GLU A 403 -25.68 8.77 -28.81
CA GLU A 403 -27.10 8.81 -29.08
C GLU A 403 -27.23 9.15 -30.57
N ILE A 404 -27.44 8.13 -31.37
CA ILE A 404 -27.68 8.34 -32.81
C ILE A 404 -28.99 9.10 -32.89
N PRO A 405 -28.97 10.36 -33.30
CA PRO A 405 -30.21 11.13 -33.35
C PRO A 405 -31.18 10.41 -34.28
N ARG A 406 -32.39 10.17 -33.85
CA ARG A 406 -33.42 9.50 -34.68
C ARG A 406 -33.77 10.27 -35.94
N SER A 407 -33.35 11.52 -36.05
CA SER A 407 -33.45 12.36 -37.24
C SER A 407 -32.26 13.31 -37.30
N MET A 408 -31.72 13.50 -38.51
CA MET A 408 -30.66 14.47 -38.79
C MET A 408 -30.99 15.22 -40.09
N GLU A 409 -30.54 16.44 -40.20
CA GLU A 409 -30.56 17.19 -41.45
C GLU A 409 -29.17 17.06 -42.10
N VAL A 410 -29.13 16.64 -43.34
CA VAL A 410 -27.90 16.46 -44.12
C VAL A 410 -27.97 17.42 -45.32
N GLU A 411 -27.00 18.30 -45.45
CA GLU A 411 -26.86 19.16 -46.63
C GLU A 411 -25.98 18.47 -47.67
N VAL A 412 -26.50 18.35 -48.87
CA VAL A 412 -25.77 17.83 -50.03
C VAL A 412 -25.95 18.80 -51.18
N ASP A 413 -24.85 19.36 -51.70
CA ASP A 413 -24.82 20.33 -52.80
C ASP A 413 -25.73 21.56 -52.65
N GLY A 414 -25.93 22.02 -51.41
CA GLY A 414 -26.75 23.16 -51.08
C GLY A 414 -28.24 22.86 -50.87
N GLU A 415 -28.65 21.59 -50.97
CA GLU A 415 -30.00 21.12 -50.62
C GLU A 415 -29.99 20.38 -49.28
N VAL A 416 -30.94 20.70 -48.38
CA VAL A 416 -31.07 20.11 -47.06
C VAL A 416 -32.08 18.96 -47.07
N PHE A 417 -31.63 17.78 -46.68
CA PHE A 417 -32.45 16.56 -46.61
C PHE A 417 -32.67 16.17 -45.13
N ALA A 418 -33.94 15.98 -44.75
CA ALA A 418 -34.27 15.39 -43.43
C ALA A 418 -34.19 13.85 -43.51
N VAL A 419 -33.17 13.29 -42.86
CA VAL A 419 -32.93 11.83 -42.82
C VAL A 419 -33.44 11.28 -41.50
N ARG A 420 -34.32 10.26 -41.55
CA ARG A 420 -34.84 9.55 -40.38
C ARG A 420 -34.25 8.14 -40.34
N ILE A 421 -33.58 7.80 -39.22
CA ILE A 421 -33.04 6.47 -39.00
C ILE A 421 -34.17 5.57 -38.49
N LEU A 422 -34.51 4.53 -39.27
CA LEU A 422 -35.63 3.63 -38.98
C LEU A 422 -35.20 2.39 -38.17
N SER A 423 -33.98 1.92 -38.33
CA SER A 423 -33.39 0.82 -37.52
C SER A 423 -31.89 0.85 -37.57
N VAL A 424 -31.23 0.38 -36.48
CA VAL A 424 -29.80 0.10 -36.40
C VAL A 424 -29.67 -1.36 -35.95
N GLU A 425 -29.00 -2.21 -36.72
CA GLU A 425 -28.80 -3.62 -36.32
C GLU A 425 -27.72 -3.71 -35.24
N GLY A 426 -28.03 -4.30 -34.09
CA GLY A 426 -27.04 -4.74 -33.08
C GLY A 426 -27.29 -4.37 -31.63
N GLU A 427 -28.49 -4.12 -31.15
CA GLU A 427 -28.71 -3.97 -29.69
C GLU A 427 -29.29 -5.23 -29.04
N SER A 428 -28.58 -5.71 -28.02
CA SER A 428 -29.13 -6.60 -26.97
C SER A 428 -29.06 -5.90 -25.63
N VAL A 429 -30.23 -5.64 -25.06
CA VAL A 429 -30.38 -5.10 -23.71
C VAL A 429 -30.23 -6.26 -22.71
N VAL A 430 -29.25 -6.21 -21.84
CA VAL A 430 -29.14 -7.12 -20.69
C VAL A 430 -29.45 -6.34 -19.41
N SER A 431 -30.55 -6.72 -18.77
CA SER A 431 -30.90 -6.23 -17.44
C SER A 431 -30.11 -6.99 -16.38
N ALA A 432 -29.42 -6.25 -15.48
CA ALA A 432 -28.79 -6.82 -14.30
C ALA A 432 -29.79 -6.89 -13.16
N GLU A 433 -30.06 -8.09 -12.65
CA GLU A 433 -30.76 -8.30 -11.38
C GLU A 433 -29.74 -8.28 -10.26
N ALA A 434 -30.00 -7.44 -9.25
CA ALA A 434 -29.24 -7.32 -8.03
C ALA A 434 -29.86 -8.21 -6.94
N ASP A 435 -29.05 -9.08 -6.36
CA ASP A 435 -29.43 -9.84 -5.17
C ASP A 435 -29.20 -8.95 -3.93
N ALA A 436 -30.29 -8.63 -3.23
CA ALA A 436 -30.28 -7.73 -2.09
C ALA A 436 -30.60 -8.49 -0.80
N ASN A 437 -29.60 -8.65 0.03
CA ASN A 437 -29.79 -8.96 1.45
C ASN A 437 -30.21 -7.65 2.14
N GLN A 438 -31.53 -7.43 2.31
CA GLN A 438 -32.11 -6.16 2.75
C GLN A 438 -31.92 -5.96 4.25
N ARG A 439 -30.91 -5.17 4.65
CA ARG A 439 -30.85 -4.54 5.96
C ARG A 439 -31.71 -3.28 5.98
N PRO A 440 -32.24 -2.84 7.15
CA PRO A 440 -33.04 -1.61 7.22
C PRO A 440 -32.22 -0.41 6.72
N ARG A 441 -32.69 0.23 5.67
CA ARG A 441 -32.17 1.52 5.17
C ARG A 441 -33.23 2.56 5.40
N GLY A 442 -32.90 3.63 6.12
CA GLY A 442 -33.86 4.69 6.42
C GLY A 442 -33.74 5.23 7.85
N ASP A 443 -34.65 6.09 8.26
CA ASP A 443 -34.63 6.66 9.61
C ASP A 443 -35.26 5.67 10.61
N VAL A 444 -34.36 4.88 11.24
CA VAL A 444 -34.70 4.06 12.40
C VAL A 444 -34.43 4.91 13.64
N PRO A 445 -35.41 5.19 14.50
CA PRO A 445 -35.21 5.97 15.72
C PRO A 445 -34.14 5.34 16.63
N GLY A 446 -33.04 6.07 16.87
CA GLY A 446 -31.88 5.57 17.62
C GLY A 446 -30.92 4.70 16.80
N GLY A 447 -31.11 4.59 15.49
CA GLY A 447 -30.27 3.79 14.60
C GLY A 447 -28.91 4.46 14.35
N VAL A 448 -27.85 3.78 14.69
CA VAL A 448 -26.47 4.15 14.34
C VAL A 448 -26.14 3.56 12.98
N LYS A 449 -25.90 4.44 12.00
CA LYS A 449 -25.70 4.06 10.59
C LYS A 449 -24.21 3.97 10.26
N SER A 450 -23.86 3.11 9.33
CA SER A 450 -22.53 3.14 8.75
C SER A 450 -22.34 4.41 7.92
N SER A 451 -21.23 5.10 8.15
CA SER A 451 -20.83 6.27 7.36
C SER A 451 -20.09 5.90 6.07
N ILE A 452 -19.59 4.67 5.97
CA ILE A 452 -18.78 4.16 4.87
C ILE A 452 -19.14 2.69 4.56
N GLN A 453 -18.85 2.24 3.36
CA GLN A 453 -18.89 0.82 3.04
C GLN A 453 -17.68 0.11 3.65
N GLY A 454 -17.87 -1.08 4.25
CA GLY A 454 -16.79 -1.85 4.85
C GLY A 454 -17.25 -3.21 5.34
N MET A 455 -16.34 -3.97 5.94
CA MET A 455 -16.60 -5.26 6.57
C MET A 455 -16.56 -5.09 8.09
N VAL A 456 -17.51 -5.67 8.80
CA VAL A 456 -17.50 -5.69 10.27
C VAL A 456 -16.38 -6.57 10.78
N LEU A 457 -15.37 -5.97 11.42
CA LEU A 457 -14.27 -6.71 12.02
C LEU A 457 -14.62 -7.26 13.39
N ASP A 458 -15.19 -6.39 14.25
CA ASP A 458 -15.46 -6.76 15.62
C ASP A 458 -16.61 -5.94 16.20
N ILE A 459 -17.55 -6.61 16.88
CA ILE A 459 -18.67 -5.99 17.58
C ILE A 459 -18.32 -5.93 19.07
N LYS A 460 -18.24 -4.71 19.60
CA LYS A 460 -17.78 -4.44 20.98
C LYS A 460 -18.90 -4.41 22.03
N VAL A 461 -20.15 -4.48 21.59
CA VAL A 461 -21.33 -4.34 22.45
C VAL A 461 -22.30 -5.51 22.28
N GLN A 462 -23.17 -5.69 23.25
CA GLN A 462 -24.24 -6.69 23.24
C GLN A 462 -25.61 -6.01 23.41
N ALA A 463 -26.67 -6.65 22.92
CA ALA A 463 -28.03 -6.19 23.17
C ALA A 463 -28.31 -6.15 24.68
N GLY A 464 -28.90 -5.05 25.16
CA GLY A 464 -29.12 -4.76 26.57
C GLY A 464 -27.97 -4.01 27.27
N GLN A 465 -26.81 -3.80 26.64
CA GLN A 465 -25.69 -3.09 27.22
C GLN A 465 -25.92 -1.57 27.23
N LYS A 466 -25.60 -0.91 28.34
CA LYS A 466 -25.57 0.55 28.43
C LYS A 466 -24.28 1.08 27.83
N VAL A 467 -24.38 2.15 27.04
CA VAL A 467 -23.28 2.83 26.37
C VAL A 467 -23.40 4.34 26.54
N SER A 468 -22.28 5.02 26.57
CA SER A 468 -22.19 6.47 26.58
C SER A 468 -21.87 7.03 25.19
N ALA A 469 -22.20 8.29 24.96
CA ALA A 469 -21.81 8.97 23.73
C ALA A 469 -20.27 8.92 23.56
N GLY A 470 -19.82 8.44 22.39
CA GLY A 470 -18.41 8.22 22.11
C GLY A 470 -17.89 6.79 22.33
N ASP A 471 -18.66 5.92 23.00
CA ASP A 471 -18.26 4.52 23.16
C ASP A 471 -18.27 3.79 21.81
N THR A 472 -17.24 2.99 21.57
CA THR A 472 -17.14 2.19 20.33
C THR A 472 -18.12 1.03 20.37
N LEU A 473 -19.07 1.00 19.44
CA LEU A 473 -20.07 -0.05 19.29
C LEU A 473 -19.54 -1.25 18.49
N LEU A 474 -18.84 -0.96 17.40
CA LEU A 474 -18.20 -1.96 16.54
C LEU A 474 -17.08 -1.31 15.73
N VAL A 475 -16.24 -2.13 15.09
CA VAL A 475 -15.15 -1.71 14.23
C VAL A 475 -15.40 -2.23 12.83
N LEU A 476 -15.35 -1.34 11.83
CA LEU A 476 -15.41 -1.69 10.42
C LEU A 476 -14.00 -1.68 9.81
N GLU A 477 -13.67 -2.67 9.03
CA GLU A 477 -12.58 -2.56 8.07
C GLU A 477 -13.11 -1.92 6.79
N ALA A 478 -12.65 -0.72 6.52
CA ALA A 478 -12.88 -0.04 5.26
C ALA A 478 -11.55 0.50 4.75
N MET A 479 -11.27 0.28 3.46
CA MET A 479 -10.05 0.80 2.84
C MET A 479 -8.75 0.23 3.46
N LYS A 480 -8.81 -1.02 4.00
CA LYS A 480 -7.72 -1.71 4.73
C LYS A 480 -7.32 -1.03 6.05
N MET A 481 -8.22 -0.23 6.61
CA MET A 481 -8.04 0.51 7.86
C MET A 481 -9.20 0.21 8.81
N GLU A 482 -8.91 0.24 10.12
CA GLU A 482 -9.92 0.03 11.16
C GLU A 482 -10.67 1.34 11.47
N ASN A 483 -11.97 1.35 11.25
CA ASN A 483 -12.83 2.51 11.46
C ASN A 483 -13.83 2.21 12.59
N PRO A 484 -13.68 2.85 13.77
CA PRO A 484 -14.59 2.67 14.88
C PRO A 484 -15.93 3.35 14.58
N VAL A 485 -17.01 2.64 14.77
CA VAL A 485 -18.38 3.18 14.82
C VAL A 485 -18.74 3.42 16.28
N VAL A 486 -18.97 4.69 16.62
CA VAL A 486 -19.22 5.11 18.00
C VAL A 486 -20.68 5.47 18.24
N SER A 487 -21.13 5.35 19.48
CA SER A 487 -22.46 5.79 19.87
C SER A 487 -22.57 7.32 19.81
N PRO A 488 -23.58 7.87 19.13
CA PRO A 488 -23.81 9.32 19.11
C PRO A 488 -24.49 9.86 20.39
N VAL A 489 -25.04 8.99 21.23
CA VAL A 489 -25.83 9.33 22.42
C VAL A 489 -25.56 8.35 23.58
N ASP A 490 -25.84 8.77 24.79
CA ASP A 490 -25.98 7.87 25.93
C ASP A 490 -27.27 7.06 25.80
N GLY A 491 -27.22 5.74 26.08
CA GLY A 491 -28.40 4.90 25.92
C GLY A 491 -28.12 3.43 26.20
N THR A 492 -29.07 2.60 25.78
CA THR A 492 -28.97 1.15 25.86
C THR A 492 -29.03 0.57 24.44
N VAL A 493 -28.13 -0.34 24.10
CA VAL A 493 -28.14 -1.07 22.83
C VAL A 493 -29.38 -1.97 22.81
N THR A 494 -30.31 -1.71 21.90
CA THR A 494 -31.54 -2.50 21.80
C THR A 494 -31.46 -3.57 20.73
N GLU A 495 -30.84 -3.29 19.60
CA GLU A 495 -30.74 -4.22 18.46
C GLU A 495 -29.40 -4.07 17.76
N ILE A 496 -28.88 -5.18 17.24
CA ILE A 496 -27.65 -5.26 16.41
C ILE A 496 -28.03 -5.98 15.12
N PHE A 497 -27.83 -5.32 13.97
CA PHE A 497 -28.24 -5.82 12.65
C PHE A 497 -27.08 -6.41 11.84
N VAL A 498 -25.92 -6.55 12.45
CA VAL A 498 -24.70 -7.01 11.77
C VAL A 498 -24.00 -8.11 12.56
N GLU A 499 -23.20 -8.91 11.86
CA GLU A 499 -22.36 -9.96 12.43
C GLU A 499 -20.91 -9.72 12.02
N ASN A 500 -19.95 -10.27 12.75
CA ASN A 500 -18.54 -10.22 12.37
C ASN A 500 -18.33 -10.86 11.00
N GLY A 501 -17.61 -10.16 10.11
CA GLY A 501 -17.40 -10.56 8.72
C GLY A 501 -18.50 -10.09 7.74
N ALA A 502 -19.58 -9.47 8.23
CA ALA A 502 -20.62 -8.95 7.35
C ALA A 502 -20.17 -7.70 6.59
N VAL A 503 -20.47 -7.63 5.30
CA VAL A 503 -20.24 -6.43 4.49
C VAL A 503 -21.42 -5.48 4.66
N VAL A 504 -21.14 -4.22 4.96
CA VAL A 504 -22.12 -3.14 5.15
C VAL A 504 -21.90 -2.02 4.15
N GLN A 505 -22.96 -1.30 3.80
CA GLN A 505 -22.89 -0.14 2.92
C GLN A 505 -23.12 1.15 3.71
N SER A 506 -22.68 2.28 3.15
CA SER A 506 -23.00 3.60 3.73
C SER A 506 -24.52 3.77 3.83
N GLY A 507 -24.99 4.19 5.02
CA GLY A 507 -26.41 4.33 5.32
C GLY A 507 -27.10 3.09 5.89
N ASP A 508 -26.46 1.92 5.89
CA ASP A 508 -27.01 0.73 6.57
C ASP A 508 -27.07 0.97 8.07
N VAL A 509 -28.19 0.63 8.72
CA VAL A 509 -28.34 0.68 10.17
C VAL A 509 -27.62 -0.53 10.77
N LEU A 510 -26.66 -0.27 11.66
CA LEU A 510 -25.80 -1.30 12.25
C LEU A 510 -26.26 -1.70 13.65
N VAL A 511 -26.56 -0.72 14.48
CA VAL A 511 -26.94 -0.88 15.89
C VAL A 511 -28.03 0.15 16.23
N VAL A 512 -28.93 -0.19 17.12
CA VAL A 512 -29.92 0.76 17.67
C VAL A 512 -29.58 1.02 19.13
N VAL A 513 -29.42 2.30 19.47
CA VAL A 513 -29.17 2.80 20.84
C VAL A 513 -30.38 3.68 21.24
N LYS A 514 -31.04 3.34 22.36
CA LYS A 514 -32.18 4.08 22.89
C LYS A 514 -32.03 4.40 24.36
#